data_f9d2563afb4ba70887217592ed85a0d8
#
_entry.id   f9d2563afb4ba70887217592ed85a0d8
#
_cell.length_a   1.000
_cell.length_b   1.000
_cell.length_c   1.000
_cell.angle_alpha   90.00
_cell.angle_beta   90.00
_cell.angle_gamma   90.00
#
_symmetry.space_group_name_H-M   'P 1'
#
loop_
_entity.id
_entity.type
_entity.pdbx_description
1 polymer ?
#
loop_
_entity_poly.entity_id
_entity_poly.type
_entity_poly.pdbx_seq_one_letter_code
_entity_poly.pdbx_strand_id
1 'polypeptide(L)'
;MALGLIGYKVGMTQVYDDKGNLAPVTVLQVGPCPVLLVRNQERDGYDAVQIGFGDKERRKATKPERGHVSAEMESKRRKARSAAGVTLPPKPNCEPQRFIREFRLKSAAPAEAAVGQTLKVSQVFDKVSNVDVTGTSKGRGTAGAMKRHNFHG
;
A
#
# COMPACT_ATOMS: atom_id res chain seq x y z
N MET A 1 1.34 1.38 14.89
CA MET A 1 1.48 2.14 13.64
C MET A 1 0.09 2.50 13.16
N ALA A 2 -0.08 3.68 12.58
CA ALA A 2 -1.32 4.04 11.90
C ALA A 2 -1.36 3.39 10.52
N LEU A 3 -2.55 3.27 9.95
CA LEU A 3 -2.74 2.83 8.57
C LEU A 3 -2.13 3.87 7.62
N GLY A 4 -1.37 3.43 6.63
CA GLY A 4 -0.78 4.27 5.59
C GLY A 4 -1.42 4.05 4.23
N LEU A 5 -1.10 4.90 3.26
CA LEU A 5 -1.53 4.78 1.87
C LEU A 5 -0.33 4.78 0.92
N ILE A 6 -0.55 4.32 -0.31
CA ILE A 6 0.45 4.31 -1.38
C ILE A 6 0.10 5.41 -2.38
N GLY A 7 1.12 6.07 -2.93
CA GLY A 7 0.92 7.12 -3.92
C GLY A 7 2.15 7.41 -4.77
N TYR A 8 2.01 8.38 -5.66
CA TYR A 8 3.08 8.91 -6.50
C TYR A 8 3.41 10.34 -6.12
N LYS A 9 4.69 10.69 -6.17
CA LYS A 9 5.11 12.09 -6.22
C LYS A 9 4.84 12.65 -7.62
N VAL A 10 3.92 13.59 -7.71
CA VAL A 10 3.58 14.28 -8.97
C VAL A 10 4.64 15.32 -9.29
N GLY A 11 5.02 16.13 -8.29
CA GLY A 11 5.98 17.19 -8.46
C GLY A 11 6.12 18.07 -7.24
N MET A 12 6.78 19.19 -7.42
CA MET A 12 6.89 20.24 -6.41
C MET A 12 6.39 21.56 -7.00
N THR A 13 5.75 22.35 -6.16
CA THR A 13 5.25 23.68 -6.48
C THR A 13 5.32 24.57 -5.26
N GLN A 14 4.77 25.76 -5.35
CA GLN A 14 4.66 26.67 -4.23
C GLN A 14 3.23 27.19 -4.14
N VAL A 15 2.77 27.41 -2.92
CA VAL A 15 1.41 27.85 -2.62
C VAL A 15 1.51 29.00 -1.61
N TYR A 16 0.64 29.98 -1.73
CA TYR A 16 0.48 31.02 -0.71
C TYR A 16 -0.41 30.52 0.42
N ASP A 17 0.04 30.72 1.64
CA ASP A 17 -0.79 30.47 2.83
C ASP A 17 -1.81 31.60 3.03
N ASP A 18 -2.73 31.44 3.98
CA ASP A 18 -3.76 32.43 4.30
C ASP A 18 -3.18 33.78 4.79
N LYS A 19 -1.91 33.81 5.15
CA LYS A 19 -1.18 35.01 5.58
C LYS A 19 -0.40 35.67 4.45
N GLY A 20 -0.48 35.12 3.23
CA GLY A 20 0.24 35.61 2.05
C GLY A 20 1.72 35.20 1.97
N ASN A 21 2.21 34.29 2.83
CA ASN A 21 3.55 33.79 2.74
C ASN A 21 3.65 32.66 1.70
N LEU A 22 4.77 32.63 0.99
CA LEU A 22 5.05 31.61 -0.01
C LEU A 22 5.60 30.34 0.66
N ALA A 23 4.86 29.22 0.54
CA ALA A 23 5.25 27.93 1.06
C ALA A 23 5.62 26.96 -0.07
N PRO A 24 6.83 26.36 -0.09
CA PRO A 24 7.17 25.29 -1.02
C PRO A 24 6.42 24.00 -0.62
N VAL A 25 5.76 23.36 -1.59
CA VAL A 25 4.96 22.16 -1.36
C VAL A 25 5.34 21.04 -2.32
N THR A 26 5.24 19.79 -1.85
CA THR A 26 5.32 18.60 -2.68
C THR A 26 3.92 18.06 -2.92
N VAL A 27 3.56 17.88 -4.18
CA VAL A 27 2.26 17.33 -4.58
C VAL A 27 2.37 15.80 -4.69
N LEU A 28 1.55 15.11 -3.91
CA LEU A 28 1.44 13.66 -3.92
C LEU A 28 0.04 13.26 -4.40
N GLN A 29 -0.03 12.36 -5.37
CA GLN A 29 -1.26 11.67 -5.74
C GLN A 29 -1.34 10.38 -4.93
N VAL A 30 -2.22 10.32 -3.94
CA VAL A 30 -2.34 9.18 -3.01
C VAL A 30 -3.70 8.52 -3.17
N GLY A 31 -3.70 7.19 -3.34
CA GLY A 31 -4.91 6.39 -3.52
C GLY A 31 -5.65 6.65 -4.85
N PRO A 32 -6.85 6.08 -5.04
CA PRO A 32 -7.50 5.13 -4.13
C PRO A 32 -6.73 3.81 -3.97
N CYS A 33 -6.75 3.22 -2.77
CA CYS A 33 -6.01 2.00 -2.44
C CYS A 33 -7.00 0.89 -2.02
N PRO A 34 -7.23 -0.16 -2.84
CA PRO A 34 -8.04 -1.29 -2.43
C PRO A 34 -7.33 -2.12 -1.35
N VAL A 35 -8.10 -2.56 -0.35
CA VAL A 35 -7.65 -3.51 0.67
C VAL A 35 -7.66 -4.91 0.07
N LEU A 36 -6.49 -5.51 -0.06
CA LEU A 36 -6.33 -6.82 -0.69
C LEU A 36 -6.44 -7.97 0.31
N LEU A 37 -5.89 -7.79 1.50
CA LEU A 37 -5.87 -8.81 2.55
C LEU A 37 -5.76 -8.16 3.92
N VAL A 38 -6.45 -8.75 4.90
CA VAL A 38 -6.25 -8.45 6.32
C VAL A 38 -5.58 -9.64 6.97
N ARG A 39 -4.48 -9.39 7.69
CA ARG A 39 -3.76 -10.38 8.46
C ARG A 39 -4.12 -10.27 9.92
N ASN A 40 -4.27 -11.40 10.56
CA ASN A 40 -4.64 -11.52 11.97
C ASN A 40 -3.60 -12.33 12.73
N GLN A 41 -3.44 -12.02 14.02
CA GLN A 41 -2.51 -12.68 14.91
C GLN A 41 -2.67 -14.21 14.93
N GLU A 42 -3.91 -14.69 14.99
CA GLU A 42 -4.22 -16.13 15.08
C GLU A 42 -3.76 -16.94 13.86
N ARG A 43 -3.94 -16.37 12.66
CA ARG A 43 -3.63 -17.07 11.40
C ARG A 43 -2.22 -16.80 10.89
N ASP A 44 -1.78 -15.55 10.97
CA ASP A 44 -0.56 -15.06 10.31
C ASP A 44 0.55 -14.72 11.33
N GLY A 45 0.26 -14.69 12.63
CA GLY A 45 1.21 -14.35 13.70
C GLY A 45 1.43 -12.84 13.89
N TYR A 46 0.71 -12.00 13.15
CA TYR A 46 0.75 -10.54 13.29
C TYR A 46 -0.47 -9.90 12.64
N ASP A 47 -0.79 -8.68 13.10
CA ASP A 47 -1.86 -7.87 12.53
C ASP A 47 -1.31 -6.91 11.49
N ALA A 48 -1.87 -6.96 10.27
CA ALA A 48 -1.52 -6.05 9.18
C ALA A 48 -2.66 -5.92 8.16
N VAL A 49 -2.64 -4.80 7.43
CA VAL A 49 -3.51 -4.57 6.27
C VAL A 49 -2.64 -4.49 5.02
N GLN A 50 -2.93 -5.34 4.05
CA GLN A 50 -2.30 -5.31 2.73
C GLN A 50 -3.15 -4.49 1.79
N ILE A 51 -2.58 -3.44 1.22
CA ILE A 51 -3.25 -2.56 0.26
C ILE A 51 -2.55 -2.59 -1.10
N GLY A 52 -3.33 -2.33 -2.13
CA GLY A 52 -2.88 -2.19 -3.51
C GLY A 52 -2.90 -0.75 -3.98
N PHE A 53 -2.16 -0.46 -5.06
CA PHE A 53 -2.17 0.84 -5.72
C PHE A 53 -1.77 0.72 -7.19
N GLY A 54 -2.52 1.40 -8.04
CA GLY A 54 -2.32 1.43 -9.48
C GLY A 54 -2.76 0.14 -10.17
N ASP A 55 -3.87 0.20 -10.84
CA ASP A 55 -4.44 -0.95 -11.55
C ASP A 55 -3.51 -1.45 -12.66
N LYS A 56 -3.47 -2.75 -12.82
CA LYS A 56 -2.73 -3.46 -13.84
C LYS A 56 -3.70 -4.20 -14.75
N GLU A 57 -3.64 -3.95 -16.04
CA GLU A 57 -4.48 -4.67 -17.01
C GLU A 57 -4.35 -6.19 -16.84
N ARG A 58 -5.46 -6.90 -16.81
CA ARG A 58 -5.49 -8.37 -16.62
C ARG A 58 -4.62 -9.12 -17.63
N ARG A 59 -4.54 -8.65 -18.85
CA ARG A 59 -3.68 -9.26 -19.90
C ARG A 59 -2.19 -9.16 -19.61
N LYS A 60 -1.76 -8.11 -18.88
CA LYS A 60 -0.37 -7.88 -18.46
C LYS A 60 -0.06 -8.51 -17.10
N ALA A 61 -1.08 -8.97 -16.39
CA ALA A 61 -0.94 -9.60 -15.09
C ALA A 61 -0.73 -11.10 -15.24
N THR A 62 0.19 -11.65 -14.46
CA THR A 62 0.43 -13.09 -14.40
C THR A 62 -0.75 -13.83 -13.76
N LYS A 63 -0.86 -15.13 -13.98
CA LYS A 63 -1.92 -15.95 -13.39
C LYS A 63 -1.96 -15.89 -11.85
N PRO A 64 -0.82 -15.92 -11.13
CA PRO A 64 -0.81 -15.73 -9.68
C PRO A 64 -1.32 -14.34 -9.24
N GLU A 65 -0.91 -13.26 -9.90
CA GLU A 65 -1.37 -11.90 -9.58
C GLU A 65 -2.89 -11.78 -9.74
N ARG A 66 -3.45 -12.30 -10.84
CA ARG A 66 -4.91 -12.36 -11.05
C ARG A 66 -5.60 -13.22 -10.00
N GLY A 67 -5.02 -14.38 -9.67
CA GLY A 67 -5.56 -15.27 -8.65
C GLY A 67 -5.50 -14.72 -7.23
N HIS A 68 -4.64 -13.73 -6.96
CA HIS A 68 -4.57 -13.05 -5.67
C HIS A 68 -5.82 -12.19 -5.42
N VAL A 69 -6.26 -11.47 -6.43
CA VAL A 69 -7.36 -10.48 -6.32
C VAL A 69 -8.73 -10.99 -6.77
N SER A 70 -8.80 -11.92 -7.74
CA SER A 70 -10.07 -12.40 -8.29
C SER A 70 -10.68 -13.50 -7.44
N ALA A 71 -11.96 -13.33 -7.09
CA ALA A 71 -12.73 -14.36 -6.39
C ALA A 71 -13.02 -15.59 -7.27
N GLU A 72 -13.18 -15.38 -8.58
CA GLU A 72 -13.52 -16.44 -9.55
C GLU A 72 -12.37 -17.42 -9.80
N MET A 73 -11.12 -16.95 -9.64
CA MET A 73 -9.94 -17.77 -9.89
C MET A 73 -9.52 -18.56 -8.66
N GLU A 74 -9.82 -19.85 -8.68
CA GLU A 74 -9.41 -20.77 -7.64
C GLU A 74 -8.31 -21.73 -8.10
N SER A 75 -7.25 -21.86 -7.28
CA SER A 75 -6.24 -22.88 -7.48
C SER A 75 -6.72 -24.26 -6.99
N LYS A 76 -6.15 -25.33 -7.53
CA LYS A 76 -6.41 -26.71 -7.04
C LYS A 76 -6.19 -26.84 -5.53
N ARG A 77 -5.12 -26.20 -5.01
CA ARG A 77 -4.81 -26.20 -3.58
C ARG A 77 -5.88 -25.47 -2.75
N ARG A 78 -6.43 -24.34 -3.25
CA ARG A 78 -7.52 -23.61 -2.57
C ARG A 78 -8.77 -24.45 -2.49
N LYS A 79 -9.16 -25.09 -3.60
CA LYS A 79 -10.31 -26.02 -3.65
C LYS A 79 -10.17 -27.18 -2.66
N ALA A 80 -8.99 -27.81 -2.63
CA ALA A 80 -8.72 -28.91 -1.70
C ALA A 80 -8.82 -28.48 -0.23
N ARG A 81 -8.29 -27.28 0.12
CA ARG A 81 -8.38 -26.76 1.50
C ARG A 81 -9.82 -26.38 1.87
N SER A 82 -10.58 -25.79 0.94
CA SER A 82 -11.99 -25.50 1.15
C SER A 82 -12.81 -26.80 1.36
N ALA A 83 -12.55 -27.84 0.55
CA ALA A 83 -13.18 -29.15 0.71
C ALA A 83 -12.82 -29.84 2.05
N ALA A 84 -11.63 -29.55 2.60
CA ALA A 84 -11.19 -30.01 3.92
C ALA A 84 -11.75 -29.17 5.10
N GLY A 85 -12.70 -28.26 4.84
CA GLY A 85 -13.32 -27.43 5.87
C GLY A 85 -12.47 -26.28 6.41
N VAL A 86 -11.32 -25.96 5.78
CA VAL A 86 -10.47 -24.85 6.21
C VAL A 86 -11.07 -23.53 5.76
N THR A 87 -11.36 -22.64 6.71
CA THR A 87 -11.80 -21.26 6.41
C THR A 87 -10.71 -20.49 5.69
N LEU A 88 -11.00 -20.03 4.49
CA LEU A 88 -10.05 -19.30 3.66
C LEU A 88 -10.33 -17.78 3.72
N PRO A 89 -9.30 -16.91 3.71
CA PRO A 89 -9.51 -15.49 3.71
C PRO A 89 -10.30 -15.05 2.46
N PRO A 90 -11.19 -14.05 2.59
CA PRO A 90 -11.91 -13.50 1.45
C PRO A 90 -10.95 -12.89 0.43
N LYS A 91 -11.39 -12.75 -0.81
CA LYS A 91 -10.64 -12.06 -1.85
C LYS A 91 -11.28 -10.71 -2.17
N PRO A 92 -10.50 -9.69 -2.53
CA PRO A 92 -10.99 -8.33 -2.72
C PRO A 92 -11.86 -8.13 -3.98
N ASN A 93 -11.78 -9.03 -4.95
CA ASN A 93 -12.48 -8.98 -6.24
C ASN A 93 -12.27 -7.63 -6.98
N CYS A 94 -11.04 -7.17 -7.05
CA CYS A 94 -10.61 -5.96 -7.76
C CYS A 94 -9.67 -6.29 -8.92
N GLU A 95 -9.24 -5.28 -9.66
CA GLU A 95 -8.18 -5.44 -10.68
C GLU A 95 -6.82 -5.74 -10.01
N PRO A 96 -5.92 -6.50 -10.68
CA PRO A 96 -4.56 -6.70 -10.20
C PRO A 96 -3.85 -5.36 -9.98
N GLN A 97 -3.05 -5.27 -8.93
CA GLN A 97 -2.40 -4.03 -8.54
C GLN A 97 -0.91 -4.04 -8.92
N ARG A 98 -0.37 -2.87 -9.32
CA ARG A 98 1.06 -2.72 -9.63
C ARG A 98 1.93 -2.72 -8.40
N PHE A 99 1.46 -2.04 -7.35
CA PHE A 99 2.17 -1.91 -6.09
C PHE A 99 1.33 -2.49 -4.98
N ILE A 100 1.93 -3.36 -4.18
CA ILE A 100 1.29 -4.00 -3.03
C ILE A 100 2.21 -3.80 -1.84
N ARG A 101 1.67 -3.32 -0.71
CA ARG A 101 2.41 -3.12 0.54
C ARG A 101 1.54 -3.52 1.72
N GLU A 102 2.19 -3.95 2.79
CA GLU A 102 1.55 -4.24 4.06
C GLU A 102 1.90 -3.16 5.09
N PHE A 103 0.87 -2.72 5.81
CA PHE A 103 1.01 -1.84 6.96
C PHE A 103 0.72 -2.66 8.22
N ARG A 104 1.75 -2.89 9.03
CA ARG A 104 1.60 -3.55 10.33
C ARG A 104 0.87 -2.64 11.29
N LEU A 105 -0.08 -3.19 12.01
CA LEU A 105 -0.87 -2.51 13.02
C LEU A 105 -0.41 -2.95 14.41
N LYS A 106 -0.64 -2.11 15.43
CA LYS A 106 -0.40 -2.46 16.84
C LYS A 106 -1.59 -3.22 17.45
N SER A 107 -2.74 -3.18 16.81
CA SER A 107 -3.99 -3.82 17.21
C SER A 107 -4.72 -4.31 15.96
N ALA A 108 -5.81 -5.04 16.15
CA ALA A 108 -6.66 -5.53 15.06
C ALA A 108 -6.99 -4.44 14.04
N ALA A 109 -7.16 -4.83 12.78
CA ALA A 109 -7.48 -3.90 11.69
C ALA A 109 -8.79 -3.14 11.98
N PRO A 110 -8.85 -1.83 11.67
CA PRO A 110 -10.08 -1.08 11.82
C PRO A 110 -11.17 -1.62 10.89
N ALA A 111 -12.44 -1.48 11.29
CA ALA A 111 -13.58 -1.95 10.49
C ALA A 111 -13.62 -1.36 9.07
N GLU A 112 -13.08 -0.15 8.91
CA GLU A 112 -12.97 0.56 7.62
C GLU A 112 -11.96 -0.08 6.65
N ALA A 113 -11.11 -0.98 7.13
CA ALA A 113 -10.10 -1.68 6.34
C ALA A 113 -10.50 -3.12 6.01
N ALA A 114 -11.79 -3.37 5.74
CA ALA A 114 -12.25 -4.69 5.31
C ALA A 114 -11.78 -5.03 3.89
N VAL A 115 -11.55 -6.32 3.63
CA VAL A 115 -11.10 -6.80 2.32
C VAL A 115 -12.10 -6.41 1.22
N GLY A 116 -11.58 -5.83 0.14
CA GLY A 116 -12.38 -5.32 -0.98
C GLY A 116 -12.83 -3.86 -0.85
N GLN A 117 -12.68 -3.25 0.32
CA GLN A 117 -12.92 -1.81 0.46
C GLN A 117 -11.79 -0.99 -0.15
N THR A 118 -12.12 0.22 -0.60
CA THR A 118 -11.16 1.16 -1.17
C THR A 118 -10.92 2.31 -0.20
N LEU A 119 -9.69 2.45 0.23
CA LEU A 119 -9.27 3.51 1.14
C LEU A 119 -8.93 4.80 0.38
N LYS A 120 -9.45 5.92 0.86
CA LYS A 120 -9.20 7.27 0.33
C LYS A 120 -8.40 8.10 1.34
N VAL A 121 -7.73 9.14 0.85
CA VAL A 121 -6.94 10.07 1.67
C VAL A 121 -7.78 10.69 2.79
N SER A 122 -8.98 11.17 2.46
CA SER A 122 -9.91 11.78 3.41
C SER A 122 -10.37 10.86 4.53
N GLN A 123 -10.36 9.55 4.32
CA GLN A 123 -10.73 8.57 5.35
C GLN A 123 -9.58 8.29 6.33
N VAL A 124 -8.34 8.23 5.79
CA VAL A 124 -7.17 7.82 6.58
C VAL A 124 -6.48 9.01 7.25
N PHE A 125 -6.46 10.18 6.59
CA PHE A 125 -5.66 11.35 7.01
C PHE A 125 -6.49 12.60 7.33
N ASP A 126 -7.80 12.50 7.46
CA ASP A 126 -8.69 13.67 7.73
C ASP A 126 -8.29 14.48 8.96
N LYS A 127 -7.84 13.81 10.02
CA LYS A 127 -7.45 14.44 11.29
C LYS A 127 -5.94 14.49 11.53
N VAL A 128 -5.14 14.25 10.50
CA VAL A 128 -3.69 14.14 10.61
C VAL A 128 -3.02 15.38 10.04
N SER A 129 -2.25 16.09 10.85
CA SER A 129 -1.49 17.28 10.42
C SER A 129 -0.12 16.93 9.83
N ASN A 130 0.51 15.87 10.30
CA ASN A 130 1.84 15.46 9.86
C ASN A 130 1.84 13.99 9.42
N VAL A 131 2.57 13.70 8.35
CA VAL A 131 2.71 12.34 7.81
C VAL A 131 4.18 12.00 7.58
N ASP A 132 4.53 10.73 7.81
CA ASP A 132 5.83 10.20 7.43
C ASP A 132 5.76 9.68 5.99
N VAL A 133 6.74 10.05 5.16
CA VAL A 133 6.81 9.65 3.76
C VAL A 133 8.02 8.76 3.54
N THR A 134 7.80 7.54 3.09
CA THR A 134 8.85 6.58 2.74
C THR A 134 8.88 6.38 1.23
N GLY A 135 10.05 6.48 0.63
CA GLY A 135 10.20 6.30 -0.81
C GLY A 135 11.64 6.00 -1.21
N THR A 136 11.83 5.63 -2.47
CA THR A 136 13.15 5.45 -3.07
C THR A 136 13.60 6.77 -3.69
N SER A 137 14.72 7.30 -3.21
CA SER A 137 15.28 8.55 -3.74
C SER A 137 15.91 8.32 -5.13
N LYS A 138 16.03 9.40 -5.90
CA LYS A 138 16.73 9.39 -7.18
C LYS A 138 18.20 9.04 -6.96
N GLY A 139 18.73 8.11 -7.76
CA GLY A 139 20.13 7.72 -7.71
C GLY A 139 21.08 8.89 -8.04
N ARG A 140 22.29 8.85 -7.51
CA ARG A 140 23.37 9.84 -7.71
C ARG A 140 24.56 9.29 -8.51
N GLY A 141 24.39 8.16 -9.16
CA GLY A 141 25.46 7.45 -9.83
C GLY A 141 26.42 6.73 -8.88
N THR A 142 27.59 6.35 -9.38
CA THR A 142 28.67 5.75 -8.59
C THR A 142 29.39 6.83 -7.79
N ALA A 143 29.35 6.73 -6.47
CA ALA A 143 30.08 7.64 -5.58
C ALA A 143 31.25 6.91 -4.92
N GLY A 144 32.38 7.61 -4.75
CA GLY A 144 33.55 7.10 -4.02
C GLY A 144 33.24 6.84 -2.53
N ALA A 145 34.12 6.08 -1.86
CA ALA A 145 33.95 5.65 -0.47
C ALA A 145 33.76 6.82 0.51
N MET A 146 34.45 7.92 0.32
CA MET A 146 34.32 9.13 1.16
C MET A 146 32.89 9.68 1.13
N LYS A 147 32.29 9.81 -0.06
CA LYS A 147 30.92 10.35 -0.21
C LYS A 147 29.84 9.34 0.15
N ARG A 148 30.06 8.05 -0.15
CA ARG A 148 29.08 6.99 0.08
C ARG A 148 28.97 6.61 1.56
N HIS A 149 30.09 6.57 2.27
CA HIS A 149 30.21 6.03 3.62
C HIS A 149 30.69 7.06 4.63
N ASN A 150 30.84 8.33 4.25
CA ASN A 150 31.35 9.42 5.08
C ASN A 150 32.75 9.11 5.70
N PHE A 151 33.61 8.44 4.95
CA PHE A 151 34.99 8.24 5.37
C PHE A 151 35.74 9.56 5.34
N HIS A 152 36.60 9.75 6.33
CA HIS A 152 37.60 10.83 6.33
C HIS A 152 38.73 10.45 5.37
N GLY A 153 39.21 11.43 4.61
CA GLY A 153 40.37 11.29 3.74
C GLY A 153 41.68 11.43 4.51
#